data_0e007d3c4bef69ba3557883630ed6a2c
#
_entry.id   0e007d3c4bef69ba3557883630ed6a2c
#
_cell.length_a   1.000
_cell.length_b   1.000
_cell.length_c   1.000
_cell.angle_alpha   90.00
_cell.angle_beta   90.00
_cell.angle_gamma   90.00
#
_symmetry.space_group_name_H-M   'P 1'
#
loop_
_entity.id
_entity.type
_entity.pdbx_description
1 polymer ?
#
loop_
_entity_poly.entity_id
_entity_poly.type
_entity_poly.pdbx_seq_one_letter_code
_entity_poly.pdbx_strand_id
1 'polypeptide(L)'
;ALSACAGVTTQPPSSADTLAIGQVQGSAARSPLEGTAVTVEGVVTGAFSAGLGGWFVQDTGDGDPRTADGLFVLDGADVDGLRAGTRVRIHGEVVEHGDDGGPTLTALAPRAVELLGEAPLPPALRLQAPPADWSRYEGMRVHIEVPLTVSGHHDLERRGVLQAAFDGRLYTPTEVVAPGEAARAMAADNARR
;
A
#
# COMPACT_ATOMS: atom_id res chain seq x y z
N ALA A 1 -44.73 8.12 30.73
CA ALA A 1 -44.12 8.46 29.45
C ALA A 1 -42.87 7.64 29.25
N LEU A 2 -42.92 6.57 28.40
CA LEU A 2 -41.75 5.81 28.00
C LEU A 2 -41.18 6.51 26.75
N SER A 3 -39.94 7.01 26.88
CA SER A 3 -39.20 7.54 25.74
C SER A 3 -38.46 6.37 25.08
N ALA A 4 -38.83 6.02 23.86
CA ALA A 4 -38.14 5.01 23.07
C ALA A 4 -36.91 5.66 22.44
N CYS A 5 -35.70 5.22 22.87
CA CYS A 5 -34.48 5.50 22.12
C CYS A 5 -34.48 4.70 20.82
N ALA A 6 -34.67 5.37 19.69
CA ALA A 6 -34.45 4.79 18.39
C ALA A 6 -32.94 4.55 18.20
N GLY A 7 -32.50 3.29 18.27
CA GLY A 7 -31.18 2.89 17.89
C GLY A 7 -30.97 3.12 16.41
N VAL A 8 -30.01 3.95 16.04
CA VAL A 8 -29.55 4.08 14.65
C VAL A 8 -28.83 2.79 14.28
N THR A 9 -29.54 1.91 13.59
CA THR A 9 -28.94 0.72 12.98
C THR A 9 -28.22 1.20 11.72
N THR A 10 -26.92 1.42 11.80
CA THR A 10 -26.07 1.61 10.61
C THR A 10 -26.03 0.30 9.85
N GLN A 11 -26.81 0.22 8.79
CA GLN A 11 -26.75 -0.89 7.83
C GLN A 11 -25.36 -0.93 7.22
N PRO A 12 -24.71 -2.10 7.13
CA PRO A 12 -23.41 -2.19 6.47
C PRO A 12 -23.54 -1.75 5.02
N PRO A 13 -22.53 -1.06 4.44
CA PRO A 13 -22.59 -0.57 3.08
C PRO A 13 -22.86 -1.72 2.09
N SER A 14 -23.74 -1.47 1.15
CA SER A 14 -24.09 -2.43 0.08
C SER A 14 -22.90 -2.64 -0.85
N SER A 15 -22.80 -3.82 -1.46
CA SER A 15 -21.81 -4.10 -2.51
C SER A 15 -21.92 -3.16 -3.74
N ALA A 16 -23.01 -2.43 -3.87
CA ALA A 16 -23.22 -1.44 -4.93
C ALA A 16 -22.39 -0.15 -4.74
N ASP A 17 -21.84 0.08 -3.54
CA ASP A 17 -21.07 1.29 -3.20
C ASP A 17 -19.55 1.01 -3.11
N THR A 18 -19.10 -0.17 -3.58
CA THR A 18 -17.70 -0.58 -3.51
C THR A 18 -16.91 -0.02 -4.69
N LEU A 19 -15.83 0.71 -4.40
CA LEU A 19 -14.90 1.22 -5.41
C LEU A 19 -13.79 0.20 -5.70
N ALA A 20 -13.28 0.18 -6.93
CA ALA A 20 -12.03 -0.49 -7.23
C ALA A 20 -10.85 0.22 -6.55
N ILE A 21 -9.84 -0.53 -6.12
CA ILE A 21 -8.67 0.04 -5.45
C ILE A 21 -7.95 1.05 -6.35
N GLY A 22 -7.85 0.77 -7.66
CA GLY A 22 -7.25 1.69 -8.63
C GLY A 22 -7.95 3.06 -8.69
N GLN A 23 -9.27 3.10 -8.48
CA GLN A 23 -10.01 4.38 -8.38
C GLN A 23 -9.68 5.15 -7.09
N VAL A 24 -9.38 4.43 -6.00
CA VAL A 24 -8.95 5.05 -4.74
C VAL A 24 -7.52 5.56 -4.87
N GLN A 25 -6.62 4.80 -5.47
CA GLN A 25 -5.24 5.18 -5.71
C GLN A 25 -5.15 6.38 -6.65
N GLY A 26 -5.85 6.35 -7.77
CA GLY A 26 -5.69 7.32 -8.83
C GLY A 26 -4.35 7.17 -9.55
N SER A 27 -4.04 8.11 -10.44
CA SER A 27 -2.81 8.11 -11.26
C SER A 27 -1.84 9.26 -10.91
N ALA A 28 -2.10 9.99 -9.84
CA ALA A 28 -1.27 11.07 -9.33
C ALA A 28 -0.46 10.60 -8.11
N ALA A 29 0.44 11.46 -7.62
CA ALA A 29 1.25 11.17 -6.43
C ALA A 29 0.44 11.09 -5.11
N ARG A 30 -0.80 11.49 -5.12
CA ARG A 30 -1.75 11.43 -4.00
C ARG A 30 -3.12 11.00 -4.52
N SER A 31 -3.88 10.33 -3.67
CA SER A 31 -5.23 9.89 -3.99
C SER A 31 -6.16 11.09 -4.30
N PRO A 32 -6.96 11.02 -5.38
CA PRO A 32 -8.00 12.01 -5.64
C PRO A 32 -9.15 11.96 -4.61
N LEU A 33 -9.20 10.91 -3.80
CA LEU A 33 -10.23 10.67 -2.79
C LEU A 33 -9.72 10.90 -1.36
N GLU A 34 -8.56 11.50 -1.17
CA GLU A 34 -8.01 11.83 0.16
C GLU A 34 -9.05 12.56 1.02
N GLY A 35 -9.21 12.16 2.28
CA GLY A 35 -10.21 12.67 3.22
C GLY A 35 -11.63 12.16 2.99
N THR A 36 -11.86 11.31 1.98
CA THR A 36 -13.17 10.76 1.67
C THR A 36 -13.35 9.38 2.28
N ALA A 37 -14.54 9.09 2.79
CA ALA A 37 -14.89 7.74 3.23
C ALA A 37 -15.31 6.89 2.02
N VAL A 38 -14.68 5.72 1.88
CA VAL A 38 -14.90 4.79 0.77
C VAL A 38 -15.12 3.37 1.29
N THR A 39 -15.63 2.51 0.42
CA THR A 39 -15.68 1.07 0.64
C THR A 39 -14.92 0.38 -0.47
N VAL A 40 -14.01 -0.53 -0.13
CA VAL A 40 -13.26 -1.36 -1.07
C VAL A 40 -13.40 -2.84 -0.72
N GLU A 41 -13.25 -3.71 -1.70
CA GLU A 41 -13.07 -5.14 -1.50
C GLU A 41 -11.76 -5.61 -2.09
N GLY A 42 -11.14 -6.61 -1.44
CA GLY A 42 -9.93 -7.21 -1.96
C GLY A 42 -9.49 -8.41 -1.15
N VAL A 43 -8.32 -8.93 -1.48
CA VAL A 43 -7.68 -10.05 -0.79
C VAL A 43 -6.46 -9.52 -0.05
N VAL A 44 -6.35 -9.85 1.23
CA VAL A 44 -5.17 -9.53 2.04
C VAL A 44 -3.96 -10.21 1.44
N THR A 45 -2.95 -9.43 1.11
CA THR A 45 -1.70 -9.92 0.50
C THR A 45 -0.58 -10.08 1.51
N GLY A 46 -0.64 -9.36 2.63
CA GLY A 46 0.29 -9.47 3.74
C GLY A 46 -0.14 -8.63 4.94
N ALA A 47 0.07 -9.14 6.15
CA ALA A 47 -0.20 -8.46 7.40
C ALA A 47 1.12 -8.15 8.11
N PHE A 48 1.38 -6.86 8.37
CA PHE A 48 2.65 -6.36 8.90
C PHE A 48 2.45 -5.38 10.07
N SER A 49 1.40 -5.60 10.87
CA SER A 49 1.02 -4.73 11.98
C SER A 49 2.17 -4.43 12.95
N ALA A 50 2.95 -5.46 13.33
CA ALA A 50 4.07 -5.29 14.25
C ALA A 50 5.22 -4.43 13.69
N GLY A 51 5.42 -4.39 12.36
CA GLY A 51 6.53 -3.68 11.72
C GLY A 51 6.12 -2.39 11.03
N LEU A 52 5.01 -2.43 10.29
CA LEU A 52 4.55 -1.33 9.45
C LEU A 52 3.29 -0.63 10.00
N GLY A 53 2.66 -1.16 11.05
CA GLY A 53 1.42 -0.60 11.61
C GLY A 53 0.21 -0.79 10.69
N GLY A 54 0.18 -1.88 9.91
CA GLY A 54 -0.92 -2.14 9.00
C GLY A 54 -0.72 -3.37 8.13
N TRP A 55 -1.54 -3.49 7.11
CA TRP A 55 -1.59 -4.63 6.21
C TRP A 55 -1.96 -4.20 4.79
N PHE A 56 -1.69 -5.06 3.81
CA PHE A 56 -1.97 -4.78 2.40
C PHE A 56 -3.14 -5.60 1.90
N VAL A 57 -3.97 -4.96 1.08
CA VAL A 57 -5.07 -5.57 0.33
C VAL A 57 -4.88 -5.28 -1.16
N GLN A 58 -5.27 -6.22 -2.01
CA GLN A 58 -5.23 -6.05 -3.46
C GLN A 58 -6.51 -6.63 -4.06
N ASP A 59 -7.07 -5.95 -5.04
CA ASP A 59 -8.22 -6.44 -5.81
C ASP A 59 -7.80 -7.01 -7.17
N THR A 60 -8.75 -7.20 -8.07
CA THR A 60 -8.53 -7.71 -9.43
C THR A 60 -8.14 -6.63 -10.43
N GLY A 61 -8.09 -5.37 -9.99
CA GLY A 61 -7.81 -4.20 -10.81
C GLY A 61 -9.03 -3.63 -11.53
N ASP A 62 -8.93 -2.35 -11.86
CA ASP A 62 -9.91 -1.61 -12.65
C ASP A 62 -9.60 -1.62 -14.16
N GLY A 63 -8.46 -2.20 -14.54
CA GLY A 63 -7.98 -2.29 -15.92
C GLY A 63 -7.23 -1.04 -16.39
N ASP A 64 -7.02 -0.03 -15.55
CA ASP A 64 -6.17 1.12 -15.87
C ASP A 64 -4.70 0.85 -15.47
N PRO A 65 -3.77 0.70 -16.41
CA PRO A 65 -2.37 0.42 -16.09
C PRO A 65 -1.62 1.60 -15.44
N ARG A 66 -2.28 2.73 -15.25
CA ARG A 66 -1.71 3.93 -14.60
C ARG A 66 -1.99 3.97 -13.11
N THR A 67 -2.92 3.14 -12.61
CA THR A 67 -3.30 3.04 -11.21
C THR A 67 -2.75 1.77 -10.59
N ALA A 68 -2.51 1.79 -9.28
CA ALA A 68 -2.16 0.60 -8.52
C ALA A 68 -3.43 -0.10 -8.02
N ASP A 69 -3.44 -1.44 -8.06
CA ASP A 69 -4.55 -2.26 -7.59
C ASP A 69 -4.34 -2.76 -6.15
N GLY A 70 -3.32 -2.25 -5.47
CA GLY A 70 -2.99 -2.52 -4.08
C GLY A 70 -3.25 -1.32 -3.19
N LEU A 71 -3.55 -1.55 -1.91
CA LEU A 71 -3.82 -0.51 -0.93
C LEU A 71 -3.27 -0.91 0.43
N PHE A 72 -2.66 0.04 1.13
CA PHE A 72 -2.26 -0.14 2.52
C PHE A 72 -3.45 0.19 3.43
N VAL A 73 -3.67 -0.63 4.44
CA VAL A 73 -4.72 -0.43 5.45
C VAL A 73 -4.05 -0.29 6.80
N LEU A 74 -4.25 0.85 7.43
CA LEU A 74 -3.70 1.13 8.76
C LEU A 74 -4.33 0.21 9.81
N ASP A 75 -3.55 -0.12 10.84
CA ASP A 75 -4.12 -0.75 12.03
C ASP A 75 -5.11 0.23 12.70
N GLY A 76 -6.23 -0.28 13.17
CA GLY A 76 -7.25 0.57 13.81
C GLY A 76 -8.58 -0.14 14.01
N ALA A 77 -8.85 -1.18 13.26
CA ALA A 77 -9.95 -2.11 13.52
C ALA A 77 -9.35 -3.39 14.10
N ASP A 78 -9.85 -3.79 15.26
CA ASP A 78 -9.45 -5.05 15.89
C ASP A 78 -10.08 -6.20 15.11
N VAL A 79 -9.32 -6.78 14.19
CA VAL A 79 -9.79 -7.84 13.29
C VAL A 79 -8.94 -9.09 13.50
N ASP A 80 -9.47 -10.01 14.25
CA ASP A 80 -8.85 -11.33 14.45
C ASP A 80 -8.84 -12.13 13.13
N GLY A 81 -7.75 -12.83 12.88
CA GLY A 81 -7.65 -13.77 11.76
C GLY A 81 -7.27 -13.17 10.41
N LEU A 82 -6.86 -11.91 10.34
CA LEU A 82 -6.28 -11.34 9.13
C LEU A 82 -4.98 -12.05 8.74
N ARG A 83 -5.00 -12.68 7.58
CA ARG A 83 -3.83 -13.33 6.97
C ARG A 83 -3.88 -13.22 5.46
N ALA A 84 -2.75 -13.43 4.81
CA ALA A 84 -2.71 -13.51 3.34
C ALA A 84 -3.71 -14.57 2.82
N GLY A 85 -4.52 -14.20 1.84
CA GLY A 85 -5.61 -15.00 1.30
C GLY A 85 -6.98 -14.73 1.94
N THR A 86 -7.09 -13.90 2.98
CA THR A 86 -8.39 -13.48 3.51
C THR A 86 -9.01 -12.46 2.58
N ARG A 87 -10.23 -12.71 2.10
CA ARG A 87 -11.04 -11.74 1.36
C ARG A 87 -11.78 -10.85 2.34
N VAL A 88 -11.69 -9.55 2.12
CA VAL A 88 -12.26 -8.53 3.02
C VAL A 88 -13.04 -7.47 2.27
N ARG A 89 -14.01 -6.87 2.96
CA ARG A 89 -14.62 -5.58 2.61
C ARG A 89 -14.24 -4.59 3.70
N ILE A 90 -13.74 -3.43 3.29
CA ILE A 90 -13.23 -2.41 4.20
C ILE A 90 -13.96 -1.11 3.93
N HIS A 91 -14.53 -0.52 4.98
CA HIS A 91 -15.05 0.83 4.95
C HIS A 91 -14.13 1.72 5.80
N GLY A 92 -13.66 2.82 5.24
CA GLY A 92 -12.70 3.69 5.92
C GLY A 92 -12.48 5.00 5.18
N GLU A 93 -11.63 5.84 5.76
CA GLU A 93 -11.24 7.13 5.19
C GLU A 93 -9.91 6.99 4.45
N VAL A 94 -9.85 7.53 3.24
CA VAL A 94 -8.61 7.57 2.46
C VAL A 94 -7.68 8.62 3.06
N VAL A 95 -6.46 8.22 3.36
CA VAL A 95 -5.42 9.08 3.93
C VAL A 95 -4.10 8.89 3.19
N GLU A 96 -3.25 9.88 3.23
CA GLU A 96 -1.88 9.78 2.77
C GLU A 96 -0.96 9.52 3.96
N HIS A 97 -0.39 8.33 4.01
CA HIS A 97 0.45 7.86 5.11
C HIS A 97 1.93 8.01 4.75
N GLY A 98 2.68 8.70 5.59
CA GLY A 98 4.12 8.95 5.41
C GLY A 98 4.62 10.04 6.33
N ASP A 99 5.92 10.34 6.24
CA ASP A 99 6.54 11.41 7.02
C ASP A 99 6.33 12.78 6.35
N ASP A 100 6.28 13.84 7.14
CA ASP A 100 6.10 15.21 6.67
C ASP A 100 7.14 15.60 5.62
N GLY A 101 6.66 15.89 4.41
CA GLY A 101 7.48 16.35 3.28
C GLY A 101 8.21 15.25 2.49
N GLY A 102 7.98 13.97 2.83
CA GLY A 102 8.45 12.80 2.08
C GLY A 102 7.41 12.25 1.10
N PRO A 103 7.76 11.17 0.37
CA PRO A 103 6.78 10.42 -0.40
C PRO A 103 5.75 9.79 0.55
N THR A 104 4.49 9.85 0.16
CA THR A 104 3.38 9.24 0.90
C THR A 104 2.93 7.95 0.24
N LEU A 105 2.23 7.13 1.02
CA LEU A 105 1.56 5.90 0.60
C LEU A 105 0.06 6.15 0.75
N THR A 106 -0.70 5.99 -0.32
CA THR A 106 -2.16 6.03 -0.20
C THR A 106 -2.63 4.88 0.69
N ALA A 107 -3.36 5.22 1.74
CA ALA A 107 -3.80 4.27 2.75
C ALA A 107 -5.27 4.43 3.10
N LEU A 108 -5.83 3.41 3.71
CA LEU A 108 -7.18 3.45 4.27
C LEU A 108 -7.10 3.39 5.80
N ALA A 109 -7.65 4.39 6.47
CA ALA A 109 -7.91 4.37 7.91
C ALA A 109 -9.23 3.63 8.14
N PRO A 110 -9.22 2.36 8.57
CA PRO A 110 -10.43 1.53 8.60
C PRO A 110 -11.36 1.97 9.72
N ARG A 111 -12.66 2.04 9.43
CA ARG A 111 -13.75 2.22 10.41
C ARG A 111 -14.51 0.92 10.63
N ALA A 112 -14.55 0.06 9.60
CA ALA A 112 -15.14 -1.28 9.67
C ALA A 112 -14.44 -2.20 8.69
N VAL A 113 -14.22 -3.45 9.10
CA VAL A 113 -13.68 -4.53 8.27
C VAL A 113 -14.58 -5.74 8.40
N GLU A 114 -15.05 -6.26 7.26
CA GLU A 114 -15.85 -7.47 7.17
C GLU A 114 -15.02 -8.58 6.51
N LEU A 115 -14.94 -9.74 7.17
CA LEU A 115 -14.29 -10.93 6.60
C LEU A 115 -15.28 -11.65 5.68
N LEU A 116 -14.94 -11.76 4.40
CA LEU A 116 -15.79 -12.39 3.37
C LEU A 116 -15.40 -13.85 3.08
N GLY A 117 -14.42 -14.39 3.82
CA GLY A 117 -13.91 -15.74 3.64
C GLY A 117 -12.50 -15.77 3.05
N GLU A 118 -12.15 -16.85 2.36
CA GLU A 118 -10.83 -17.03 1.76
C GLU A 118 -10.91 -16.91 0.23
N ALA A 119 -9.83 -16.42 -0.37
CA ALA A 119 -9.66 -16.34 -1.82
C ALA A 119 -8.20 -16.58 -2.21
N PRO A 120 -7.93 -17.02 -3.44
CA PRO A 120 -6.58 -17.08 -3.96
C PRO A 120 -5.92 -15.69 -3.92
N LEU A 121 -4.62 -15.67 -3.63
CA LEU A 121 -3.87 -14.44 -3.71
C LEU A 121 -3.86 -13.91 -5.15
N PRO A 122 -4.03 -12.60 -5.36
CA PRO A 122 -3.87 -11.99 -6.66
C PRO A 122 -2.51 -12.36 -7.29
N PRO A 123 -2.43 -12.55 -8.60
CA PRO A 123 -1.17 -12.87 -9.26
C PRO A 123 -0.15 -11.75 -9.04
N ALA A 124 1.09 -12.12 -8.72
CA ALA A 124 2.17 -11.14 -8.60
C ALA A 124 2.58 -10.64 -10.00
N LEU A 125 2.73 -9.33 -10.14
CA LEU A 125 3.31 -8.74 -11.35
C LEU A 125 4.80 -9.05 -11.44
N ARG A 126 5.26 -9.44 -12.63
CA ARG A 126 6.66 -9.82 -12.86
C ARG A 126 7.49 -8.61 -13.24
N LEU A 127 8.58 -8.38 -12.53
CA LEU A 127 9.52 -7.30 -12.79
C LEU A 127 10.91 -7.89 -13.10
N GLN A 128 11.48 -7.51 -14.23
CA GLN A 128 12.85 -7.87 -14.65
C GLN A 128 13.81 -6.68 -14.57
N ALA A 129 13.28 -5.49 -14.30
CA ALA A 129 14.04 -4.25 -14.15
C ALA A 129 13.25 -3.30 -13.24
N PRO A 130 13.90 -2.26 -12.68
CA PRO A 130 13.18 -1.24 -11.94
C PRO A 130 12.16 -0.56 -12.86
N PRO A 131 10.90 -0.41 -12.43
CA PRO A 131 9.91 0.30 -13.21
C PRO A 131 10.26 1.78 -13.33
N ALA A 132 9.76 2.44 -14.35
CA ALA A 132 9.93 3.89 -14.51
C ALA A 132 9.22 4.68 -13.40
N ASP A 133 8.17 4.11 -12.87
CA ASP A 133 7.31 4.73 -11.85
C ASP A 133 6.82 3.65 -10.88
N TRP A 134 7.31 3.70 -9.63
CA TRP A 134 6.94 2.77 -8.56
C TRP A 134 5.52 2.98 -8.03
N SER A 135 4.95 4.19 -8.19
CA SER A 135 3.60 4.47 -7.68
C SER A 135 2.54 3.56 -8.29
N ARG A 136 2.77 3.09 -9.52
CA ARG A 136 1.86 2.15 -10.21
C ARG A 136 1.82 0.74 -9.63
N TYR A 137 2.72 0.45 -8.69
CA TYR A 137 2.85 -0.85 -8.02
C TYR A 137 2.60 -0.75 -6.52
N GLU A 138 2.12 0.41 -6.07
CA GLU A 138 1.91 0.69 -4.67
C GLU A 138 0.97 -0.33 -4.03
N GLY A 139 1.40 -0.92 -2.92
CA GLY A 139 0.64 -1.95 -2.21
C GLY A 139 0.42 -3.27 -2.96
N MET A 140 0.92 -3.42 -4.18
CA MET A 140 0.71 -4.61 -5.01
C MET A 140 1.75 -5.69 -4.75
N ARG A 141 1.36 -6.93 -5.00
CA ARG A 141 2.28 -8.05 -5.05
C ARG A 141 3.11 -7.99 -6.33
N VAL A 142 4.42 -7.98 -6.17
CA VAL A 142 5.39 -8.08 -7.27
C VAL A 142 6.27 -9.30 -7.11
N HIS A 143 6.71 -9.87 -8.21
CA HIS A 143 7.73 -10.90 -8.29
C HIS A 143 8.92 -10.37 -9.09
N ILE A 144 10.02 -10.14 -8.42
CA ILE A 144 11.25 -9.64 -9.05
C ILE A 144 12.05 -10.84 -9.52
N GLU A 145 12.26 -10.94 -10.84
CA GLU A 145 12.87 -12.10 -11.51
C GLU A 145 14.40 -11.99 -11.63
N VAL A 146 14.98 -10.89 -11.17
CA VAL A 146 16.43 -10.65 -11.19
C VAL A 146 16.98 -10.53 -9.78
N PRO A 147 18.28 -10.82 -9.56
CA PRO A 147 18.90 -10.63 -8.27
C PRO A 147 18.84 -9.18 -7.81
N LEU A 148 18.44 -8.96 -6.55
CA LEU A 148 18.58 -7.68 -5.87
C LEU A 148 19.82 -7.70 -4.97
N THR A 149 20.46 -6.53 -4.83
CA THR A 149 21.56 -6.35 -3.90
C THR A 149 21.08 -5.63 -2.65
N VAL A 150 21.30 -6.23 -1.47
CA VAL A 150 20.98 -5.57 -0.20
C VAL A 150 21.90 -4.36 -0.01
N SER A 151 21.30 -3.18 0.15
CA SER A 151 21.99 -1.91 0.32
C SER A 151 21.90 -1.35 1.73
N GLY A 152 20.88 -1.75 2.51
CA GLY A 152 20.72 -1.36 3.90
C GLY A 152 19.90 -2.35 4.70
N HIS A 153 20.16 -2.42 6.00
CA HIS A 153 19.46 -3.33 6.92
C HIS A 153 19.18 -2.71 8.29
N HIS A 154 19.29 -1.38 8.43
CA HIS A 154 19.19 -0.68 9.71
C HIS A 154 17.80 -0.80 10.36
N ASP A 155 16.74 -0.98 9.56
CA ASP A 155 15.37 -1.17 10.04
C ASP A 155 14.95 -2.65 10.14
N LEU A 156 15.85 -3.60 9.87
CA LEU A 156 15.52 -5.02 9.84
C LEU A 156 15.03 -5.52 11.21
N GLU A 157 15.76 -5.20 12.29
CA GLU A 157 15.42 -5.67 13.63
C GLU A 157 14.10 -5.08 14.13
N ARG A 158 13.87 -3.79 13.87
CA ARG A 158 12.71 -3.07 14.41
C ARG A 158 11.44 -3.23 13.58
N ARG A 159 11.59 -3.27 12.25
CA ARG A 159 10.46 -3.21 11.29
C ARG A 159 10.40 -4.39 10.34
N GLY A 160 11.42 -5.24 10.31
CA GLY A 160 11.53 -6.32 9.31
C GLY A 160 11.84 -5.82 7.90
N VAL A 161 12.39 -4.60 7.76
CA VAL A 161 12.62 -3.93 6.47
C VAL A 161 14.07 -4.06 6.03
N LEU A 162 14.27 -4.50 4.79
CA LEU A 162 15.53 -4.48 4.08
C LEU A 162 15.47 -3.47 2.94
N GLN A 163 16.56 -2.73 2.75
CA GLN A 163 16.78 -1.92 1.57
C GLN A 163 17.53 -2.75 0.52
N ALA A 164 16.91 -2.96 -0.63
CA ALA A 164 17.51 -3.71 -1.73
C ALA A 164 17.37 -2.92 -3.03
N ALA A 165 18.27 -3.15 -3.97
CA ALA A 165 18.29 -2.42 -5.22
C ALA A 165 18.60 -3.32 -6.40
N PHE A 166 18.11 -2.93 -7.57
CA PHE A 166 18.53 -3.46 -8.84
C PHE A 166 19.97 -3.00 -9.17
N ASP A 167 20.67 -3.75 -10.01
CA ASP A 167 21.98 -3.38 -10.60
C ASP A 167 23.06 -3.00 -9.58
N GLY A 168 23.08 -3.68 -8.42
CA GLY A 168 24.11 -3.54 -7.41
C GLY A 168 23.74 -2.62 -6.25
N ARG A 169 24.73 -2.40 -5.37
CA ARG A 169 24.55 -1.68 -4.12
C ARG A 169 24.32 -0.18 -4.33
N LEU A 170 23.42 0.41 -3.57
CA LEU A 170 23.28 1.86 -3.46
C LEU A 170 24.33 2.44 -2.52
N TYR A 171 24.88 3.57 -2.90
CA TYR A 171 25.82 4.36 -2.09
C TYR A 171 25.24 5.76 -1.86
N THR A 172 25.59 6.38 -0.74
CA THR A 172 25.30 7.80 -0.53
C THR A 172 25.98 8.60 -1.65
N PRO A 173 25.24 9.40 -2.44
CA PRO A 173 25.81 10.04 -3.62
C PRO A 173 27.07 10.84 -3.34
N THR A 174 27.13 11.56 -2.21
CA THR A 174 28.28 12.38 -1.83
C THR A 174 29.49 11.60 -1.33
N GLU A 175 29.38 10.28 -1.13
CA GLU A 175 30.53 9.40 -0.90
C GLU A 175 31.21 8.98 -2.20
N VAL A 176 30.51 9.10 -3.35
CA VAL A 176 31.01 8.64 -4.64
C VAL A 176 31.38 9.81 -5.55
N VAL A 177 30.59 10.91 -5.50
CA VAL A 177 30.79 12.11 -6.32
C VAL A 177 30.74 13.38 -5.47
N ALA A 178 31.36 14.45 -5.93
CA ALA A 178 31.31 15.73 -5.26
C ALA A 178 29.84 16.27 -5.16
N PRO A 179 29.51 17.01 -4.07
CA PRO A 179 28.21 17.67 -3.96
C PRO A 179 27.90 18.54 -5.18
N GLY A 180 26.68 18.44 -5.70
CA GLY A 180 26.27 19.22 -6.88
C GLY A 180 25.29 18.45 -7.78
N GLU A 181 25.32 18.76 -9.05
CA GLU A 181 24.42 18.16 -10.06
C GLU A 181 24.62 16.65 -10.19
N ALA A 182 25.87 16.18 -10.21
CA ALA A 182 26.19 14.75 -10.28
C ALA A 182 25.64 13.97 -9.09
N ALA A 183 25.75 14.54 -7.86
CA ALA A 183 25.19 13.91 -6.68
C ALA A 183 23.66 13.86 -6.72
N ARG A 184 22.99 14.91 -7.23
CA ARG A 184 21.54 14.91 -7.40
C ARG A 184 21.08 13.88 -8.45
N ALA A 185 21.79 13.77 -9.58
CA ALA A 185 21.49 12.77 -10.60
C ALA A 185 21.65 11.34 -10.06
N MET A 186 22.71 11.08 -9.29
CA MET A 186 22.92 9.79 -8.63
C MET A 186 21.85 9.50 -7.58
N ALA A 187 21.38 10.51 -6.82
CA ALA A 187 20.29 10.35 -5.87
C ALA A 187 18.96 9.97 -6.58
N ALA A 188 18.68 10.60 -7.73
CA ALA A 188 17.51 10.28 -8.54
C ALA A 188 17.59 8.86 -9.13
N ASP A 189 18.78 8.42 -9.58
CA ASP A 189 18.98 7.04 -10.05
C ASP A 189 18.81 6.03 -8.90
N ASN A 190 19.38 6.31 -7.73
CA ASN A 190 19.21 5.48 -6.54
C ASN A 190 17.72 5.31 -6.15
N ALA A 191 16.93 6.40 -6.22
CA ALA A 191 15.51 6.37 -5.90
C ALA A 191 14.69 5.53 -6.90
N ARG A 192 15.16 5.39 -8.12
CA ARG A 192 14.54 4.57 -9.16
C ARG A 192 14.86 3.08 -9.00
N ARG A 193 16.02 2.75 -8.51
CA ARG A 193 16.57 1.37 -8.42
C ARG A 193 16.18 0.67 -7.16
#